data_d3db54b75c37eee3e8c0ca17bba167c2
#
_entry.id   d3db54b75c37eee3e8c0ca17bba167c2
#
_cell.length_a   1.000
_cell.length_b   1.000
_cell.length_c   1.000
_cell.angle_alpha   90.00
_cell.angle_beta   90.00
_cell.angle_gamma   90.00
#
_symmetry.space_group_name_H-M   'P 1'
#
loop_
_entity.id
_entity.type
_entity.pdbx_description
1 polymer ?
#
loop_
_entity_poly.entity_id
_entity_poly.type
_entity_poly.pdbx_seq_one_letter_code
_entity_poly.pdbx_strand_id
1 'polypeptide(L)'
;MRTTAVRRTALAASAAALALLVTACGGSSDEGGDDAKATSDQSAPAGDGKSESEQAAPAGDALGAAELEKIALAQADVKSGEVATEIPADEDVSRDKVSTDDKACLPVALAVAAVAQGQPGAEVKRSWEGQTDTLSEGSGPDGQDMTEVQVNMIRLNLASYAGGGAEQALTELKTATETCAGGFTATVDGEKMRVAEVTTTAAPEGGDAGVAATIGIDIGKEAPSPMKIVLVRKGGTLATFSATNLSSMMNGADFEVPMDVVDAQVAKLG
;
A
#
# COMPACT_ATOMS: atom_id res chain seq x y z
N MET A 1 45.75 10.66 -31.35
CA MET A 1 46.69 9.58 -30.99
C MET A 1 47.03 9.70 -29.52
N ARG A 2 46.46 8.86 -28.65
CA ARG A 2 47.00 8.41 -27.37
C ARG A 2 46.10 7.29 -26.88
N THR A 3 46.53 6.10 -27.11
CA THR A 3 46.06 4.82 -26.57
C THR A 3 46.53 4.65 -25.13
N THR A 4 45.65 4.23 -24.23
CA THR A 4 46.03 3.64 -22.94
C THR A 4 45.03 2.57 -22.56
N ALA A 5 45.34 1.39 -22.83
CA ALA A 5 45.67 0.20 -22.00
C ALA A 5 44.62 -0.23 -21.00
N VAL A 6 44.02 -1.34 -21.39
CA VAL A 6 43.26 -2.33 -20.60
C VAL A 6 44.11 -2.90 -19.44
N ARG A 7 43.59 -2.91 -18.24
CA ARG A 7 44.02 -3.86 -17.18
C ARG A 7 42.84 -4.71 -16.76
N ARG A 8 42.89 -5.95 -17.23
CA ARG A 8 42.12 -7.10 -16.68
C ARG A 8 42.82 -7.54 -15.40
N THR A 9 42.07 -7.65 -14.30
CA THR A 9 42.46 -8.49 -13.16
C THR A 9 41.33 -9.45 -12.87
N ALA A 10 41.64 -10.71 -13.08
CA ALA A 10 40.84 -11.86 -12.69
C ALA A 10 41.26 -12.30 -11.27
N LEU A 11 40.48 -13.22 -10.69
CA LEU A 11 40.71 -14.07 -9.50
C LEU A 11 39.90 -13.57 -8.27
N ALA A 12 39.25 -14.43 -7.48
CA ALA A 12 39.26 -15.86 -7.31
C ALA A 12 37.95 -16.32 -6.65
N ALA A 13 37.57 -17.52 -6.96
CA ALA A 13 36.55 -18.32 -6.29
C ALA A 13 36.95 -18.67 -4.85
N SER A 14 35.99 -18.61 -3.93
CA SER A 14 36.05 -19.26 -2.63
C SER A 14 34.74 -19.94 -2.32
N ALA A 15 34.66 -21.22 -2.53
CA ALA A 15 33.65 -22.12 -2.03
C ALA A 15 33.91 -22.35 -0.53
N ALA A 16 32.93 -22.15 0.32
CA ALA A 16 32.91 -22.67 1.68
C ALA A 16 31.54 -23.33 1.91
N ALA A 17 31.61 -24.66 1.87
CA ALA A 17 30.56 -25.55 2.34
C ALA A 17 30.58 -25.56 3.86
N LEU A 18 29.44 -25.42 4.52
CA LEU A 18 29.28 -25.73 5.93
C LEU A 18 28.04 -26.58 6.17
N ALA A 19 28.34 -27.70 6.83
CA ALA A 19 27.55 -28.88 7.02
C ALA A 19 26.40 -28.70 8.02
N LEU A 20 25.38 -29.52 7.82
CA LEU A 20 24.24 -29.88 8.64
C LEU A 20 24.62 -30.32 10.08
N LEU A 21 23.86 -29.84 11.05
CA LEU A 21 23.70 -30.55 12.32
C LEU A 21 22.20 -30.69 12.61
N VAL A 22 21.72 -31.88 12.32
CA VAL A 22 20.50 -32.48 12.82
C VAL A 22 20.77 -32.96 14.23
N THR A 23 20.04 -32.49 15.24
CA THR A 23 19.94 -33.21 16.52
C THR A 23 18.45 -33.42 16.81
N ALA A 24 18.05 -34.64 16.48
CA ALA A 24 16.90 -35.29 17.09
C ALA A 24 17.31 -35.76 18.47
N CYS A 25 16.51 -35.53 19.50
CA CYS A 25 16.51 -36.32 20.71
C CYS A 25 15.09 -36.47 21.21
N GLY A 26 14.56 -37.66 20.96
CA GLY A 26 13.42 -38.22 21.67
C GLY A 26 13.95 -38.88 22.95
N GLY A 27 13.06 -39.03 23.93
CA GLY A 27 13.33 -39.73 25.17
C GLY A 27 12.09 -39.85 26.03
N SER A 28 11.46 -41.01 25.93
CA SER A 28 10.37 -41.49 26.81
C SER A 28 10.93 -41.99 28.14
N SER A 29 10.03 -42.17 29.06
CA SER A 29 9.93 -43.15 30.21
C SER A 29 9.76 -42.44 31.54
N ASP A 30 8.68 -42.60 32.16
CA ASP A 30 7.99 -43.65 32.91
C ASP A 30 8.11 -43.54 34.42
N GLU A 31 6.95 -43.84 35.06
CA GLU A 31 6.64 -44.34 36.40
C GLU A 31 6.72 -43.37 37.58
N GLY A 32 5.58 -43.19 38.25
CA GLY A 32 4.93 -43.96 39.21
C GLY A 32 4.44 -43.20 40.40
N GLY A 33 3.26 -43.45 40.88
CA GLY A 33 2.92 -43.37 42.33
C GLY A 33 1.85 -42.36 42.76
N ASP A 34 0.68 -42.82 42.78
CA ASP A 34 -0.34 -43.00 43.84
C ASP A 34 -0.84 -41.82 44.73
N ASP A 35 -2.18 -41.82 44.72
CA ASP A 35 -3.15 -41.64 45.81
C ASP A 35 -3.55 -40.26 46.37
N ALA A 36 -4.83 -40.07 46.24
CA ALA A 36 -5.86 -39.70 47.23
C ALA A 36 -6.78 -38.56 46.78
N LYS A 37 -7.95 -38.88 46.28
CA LYS A 37 -9.33 -38.79 46.82
C LYS A 37 -9.68 -37.55 47.66
N ALA A 38 -10.64 -36.77 47.13
CA ALA A 38 -11.93 -36.38 47.72
C ALA A 38 -12.57 -35.18 46.99
N THR A 39 -13.67 -35.48 46.35
CA THR A 39 -15.07 -35.07 46.48
C THR A 39 -15.43 -33.62 46.80
N SER A 40 -16.39 -33.24 46.01
CA SER A 40 -17.59 -32.39 46.23
C SER A 40 -17.47 -31.02 45.55
N ASP A 41 -18.26 -30.80 44.63
CA ASP A 41 -19.67 -30.53 44.42
C ASP A 41 -19.97 -29.06 44.13
N GLN A 42 -20.67 -28.91 43.06
CA GLN A 42 -21.79 -28.01 42.83
C GLN A 42 -21.62 -26.63 42.23
N SER A 43 -22.20 -26.57 41.07
CA SER A 43 -23.10 -25.52 40.53
C SER A 43 -22.51 -24.48 39.58
N ALA A 44 -22.89 -24.70 38.33
CA ALA A 44 -23.01 -23.66 37.32
C ALA A 44 -24.15 -22.67 37.68
N PRO A 45 -24.16 -21.47 37.08
CA PRO A 45 -24.98 -21.36 35.89
C PRO A 45 -24.33 -20.66 34.70
N ALA A 46 -24.87 -21.03 33.55
CA ALA A 46 -24.69 -20.52 32.23
C ALA A 46 -24.74 -18.99 32.13
N GLY A 47 -23.80 -18.46 31.41
CA GLY A 47 -23.83 -17.14 30.78
C GLY A 47 -23.41 -17.32 29.33
N ASP A 48 -24.41 -17.49 28.46
CA ASP A 48 -24.24 -17.39 27.01
C ASP A 48 -23.75 -16.01 26.65
N GLY A 49 -22.44 -15.86 26.47
CA GLY A 49 -21.79 -14.76 25.80
C GLY A 49 -21.22 -15.31 24.49
N LYS A 50 -22.06 -15.42 23.46
CA LYS A 50 -21.64 -15.70 22.09
C LYS A 50 -20.89 -14.51 21.61
N SER A 51 -19.58 -14.52 21.87
CA SER A 51 -18.61 -13.70 21.14
C SER A 51 -18.50 -14.34 19.77
N GLU A 52 -19.16 -13.78 18.78
CA GLU A 52 -18.83 -14.03 17.37
C GLU A 52 -17.41 -13.52 17.20
N SER A 53 -16.45 -14.41 17.36
CA SER A 53 -15.16 -14.26 16.71
C SER A 53 -15.44 -14.20 15.20
N GLU A 54 -15.36 -13.03 14.61
CA GLU A 54 -15.12 -12.93 13.17
C GLU A 54 -13.87 -13.75 12.89
N GLN A 55 -14.11 -14.92 12.36
CA GLN A 55 -13.07 -15.86 11.95
C GLN A 55 -12.44 -15.23 10.73
N ALA A 56 -11.29 -14.58 10.92
CA ALA A 56 -10.45 -14.11 9.81
C ALA A 56 -10.29 -15.28 8.84
N ALA A 57 -10.58 -15.02 7.56
CA ALA A 57 -10.39 -16.00 6.51
C ALA A 57 -8.94 -16.54 6.58
N PRO A 58 -8.72 -17.85 6.35
CA PRO A 58 -7.38 -18.42 6.40
C PRO A 58 -6.47 -17.63 5.49
N ALA A 59 -5.36 -17.14 6.03
CA ALA A 59 -4.33 -16.45 5.29
C ALA A 59 -3.80 -17.41 4.23
N GLY A 60 -4.19 -17.19 2.97
CA GLY A 60 -3.67 -17.94 1.83
C GLY A 60 -2.17 -17.68 1.68
N ASP A 61 -1.49 -18.56 0.96
CA ASP A 61 -0.11 -18.32 0.53
C ASP A 61 -0.05 -17.02 -0.29
N ALA A 62 1.04 -16.25 -0.10
CA ALA A 62 1.25 -15.04 -0.86
C ALA A 62 1.36 -15.36 -2.36
N LEU A 63 0.72 -14.57 -3.21
CA LEU A 63 0.88 -14.65 -4.65
C LEU A 63 2.33 -14.28 -5.03
N GLY A 64 2.91 -15.01 -5.95
CA GLY A 64 4.19 -14.65 -6.55
C GLY A 64 4.06 -13.49 -7.55
N ALA A 65 5.20 -12.89 -7.94
CA ALA A 65 5.23 -11.77 -8.87
C ALA A 65 4.51 -12.08 -10.21
N ALA A 66 4.70 -13.29 -10.77
CA ALA A 66 4.05 -13.70 -12.01
C ALA A 66 2.52 -13.89 -11.88
N GLU A 67 2.02 -14.13 -10.68
CA GLU A 67 0.59 -14.22 -10.41
C GLU A 67 0.00 -12.83 -10.21
N LEU A 68 0.70 -11.94 -9.50
CA LEU A 68 0.33 -10.53 -9.38
C LEU A 68 0.27 -9.84 -10.75
N GLU A 69 1.22 -10.13 -11.66
CA GLU A 69 1.22 -9.60 -13.03
C GLU A 69 -0.08 -9.90 -13.78
N LYS A 70 -0.67 -11.08 -13.59
CA LYS A 70 -1.91 -11.48 -14.26
C LYS A 70 -3.14 -10.73 -13.77
N ILE A 71 -3.14 -10.32 -12.52
CA ILE A 71 -4.23 -9.60 -11.88
C ILE A 71 -3.94 -8.11 -11.75
N ALA A 72 -2.76 -7.63 -12.15
CA ALA A 72 -2.46 -6.21 -12.20
C ALA A 72 -3.26 -5.52 -13.32
N LEU A 73 -3.52 -4.22 -13.11
CA LEU A 73 -4.23 -3.37 -14.07
C LEU A 73 -3.52 -3.39 -15.42
N ALA A 74 -4.28 -3.56 -16.48
CA ALA A 74 -3.81 -3.54 -17.86
C ALA A 74 -4.63 -2.54 -18.68
N GLN A 75 -4.13 -2.15 -19.85
CA GLN A 75 -4.81 -1.19 -20.74
C GLN A 75 -6.24 -1.64 -21.11
N ALA A 76 -6.47 -2.94 -21.24
CA ALA A 76 -7.79 -3.47 -21.60
C ALA A 76 -8.82 -3.36 -20.47
N ASP A 77 -8.40 -3.09 -19.24
CA ASP A 77 -9.28 -3.02 -18.07
C ASP A 77 -9.90 -1.62 -17.89
N VAL A 78 -9.30 -0.60 -18.52
CA VAL A 78 -9.73 0.82 -18.41
C VAL A 78 -10.42 1.27 -19.70
N LYS A 79 -11.40 2.15 -19.55
CA LYS A 79 -12.17 2.71 -20.69
C LYS A 79 -11.48 3.91 -21.32
N SER A 80 -10.68 4.62 -20.55
CA SER A 80 -9.98 5.84 -20.96
C SER A 80 -8.62 5.93 -20.27
N GLY A 81 -7.76 6.81 -20.77
CA GLY A 81 -6.41 6.98 -20.26
C GLY A 81 -5.44 5.91 -20.71
N GLU A 82 -4.22 5.99 -20.26
CA GLU A 82 -3.11 5.12 -20.60
C GLU A 82 -2.58 4.41 -19.35
N VAL A 83 -2.41 3.10 -19.43
CA VAL A 83 -1.81 2.28 -18.38
C VAL A 83 -0.38 1.95 -18.77
N ALA A 84 0.60 2.40 -17.98
CA ALA A 84 1.98 1.97 -18.11
C ALA A 84 2.27 0.80 -17.15
N THR A 85 2.90 -0.22 -17.69
CA THR A 85 3.28 -1.45 -16.96
C THR A 85 4.70 -1.39 -16.40
N GLU A 86 5.48 -0.43 -16.86
CA GLU A 86 6.83 -0.15 -16.37
C GLU A 86 6.88 1.27 -15.82
N ILE A 87 7.38 1.42 -14.62
CA ILE A 87 7.63 2.74 -14.02
C ILE A 87 9.06 3.14 -14.35
N PRO A 88 9.29 4.33 -14.91
CA PRO A 88 10.66 4.83 -15.16
C PRO A 88 11.50 4.77 -13.86
N ALA A 89 12.78 4.39 -14.00
CA ALA A 89 13.64 4.15 -12.84
C ALA A 89 13.86 5.38 -11.95
N ASP A 90 13.73 6.57 -12.49
CA ASP A 90 13.78 7.86 -11.80
C ASP A 90 12.46 8.22 -11.11
N GLU A 91 11.39 7.49 -11.39
CA GLU A 91 10.08 7.62 -10.75
C GLU A 91 9.73 6.43 -9.84
N ASP A 92 10.48 5.34 -9.93
CA ASP A 92 10.28 4.12 -9.15
C ASP A 92 10.92 4.25 -7.77
N VAL A 93 10.14 4.76 -6.83
CA VAL A 93 10.57 4.91 -5.44
C VAL A 93 10.61 3.56 -4.75
N SER A 94 11.77 3.21 -4.16
CA SER A 94 11.92 2.05 -3.28
C SER A 94 11.67 2.43 -1.82
N ARG A 95 11.32 1.43 -0.99
CA ARG A 95 10.96 1.64 0.42
C ARG A 95 12.07 2.32 1.24
N ASP A 96 13.32 1.99 1.01
CA ASP A 96 14.49 2.56 1.70
C ASP A 96 14.70 4.05 1.39
N LYS A 97 14.08 4.55 0.33
CA LYS A 97 14.07 5.96 -0.07
C LYS A 97 12.97 6.79 0.61
N VAL A 98 12.08 6.15 1.40
CA VAL A 98 10.99 6.84 2.11
C VAL A 98 11.27 6.84 3.60
N SER A 99 11.25 8.03 4.19
CA SER A 99 11.40 8.22 5.64
C SER A 99 10.54 9.38 6.13
N THR A 100 10.30 9.44 7.43
CA THR A 100 9.50 10.49 8.08
C THR A 100 10.17 10.95 9.37
N ASP A 101 9.92 12.19 9.77
CA ASP A 101 10.36 12.74 11.07
C ASP A 101 9.64 12.06 12.24
N ASP A 102 8.37 11.68 12.06
CA ASP A 102 7.62 10.81 12.96
C ASP A 102 7.41 9.43 12.31
N LYS A 103 7.99 8.40 12.90
CA LYS A 103 7.91 7.02 12.40
C LYS A 103 6.48 6.47 12.33
N ALA A 104 5.57 6.97 13.17
CA ALA A 104 4.17 6.58 13.12
C ALA A 104 3.50 6.99 11.80
N CYS A 105 4.04 8.00 11.10
CA CYS A 105 3.52 8.52 9.84
C CYS A 105 4.13 7.84 8.59
N LEU A 106 5.09 6.94 8.77
CA LEU A 106 5.72 6.23 7.65
C LEU A 106 4.71 5.51 6.74
N PRO A 107 3.64 4.84 7.25
CA PRO A 107 2.65 4.21 6.38
C PRO A 107 1.96 5.20 5.44
N VAL A 108 1.66 6.43 5.89
CA VAL A 108 1.07 7.47 5.02
C VAL A 108 2.07 7.89 3.94
N ALA A 109 3.34 8.13 4.29
CA ALA A 109 4.36 8.51 3.32
C ALA A 109 4.60 7.41 2.26
N LEU A 110 4.59 6.14 2.65
CA LEU A 110 4.67 5.00 1.73
C LEU A 110 3.48 4.96 0.77
N ALA A 111 2.26 5.17 1.28
CA ALA A 111 1.06 5.20 0.46
C ALA A 111 1.08 6.36 -0.56
N VAL A 112 1.52 7.55 -0.15
CA VAL A 112 1.72 8.71 -1.04
C VAL A 112 2.73 8.42 -2.15
N ALA A 113 3.82 7.72 -1.82
CA ALA A 113 4.83 7.32 -2.80
C ALA A 113 4.45 6.07 -3.62
N ALA A 114 3.25 5.50 -3.43
CA ALA A 114 2.81 4.23 -4.02
C ALA A 114 3.81 3.08 -3.77
N VAL A 115 4.38 3.05 -2.58
CA VAL A 115 5.29 1.99 -2.11
C VAL A 115 4.51 1.02 -1.23
N ALA A 116 4.80 -0.26 -1.36
CA ALA A 116 4.14 -1.31 -0.58
C ALA A 116 4.28 -1.08 0.93
N GLN A 117 3.20 -1.30 1.66
CA GLN A 117 3.18 -1.31 3.11
C GLN A 117 3.89 -2.56 3.65
N GLY A 118 4.38 -2.53 4.89
CA GLY A 118 4.93 -3.70 5.55
C GLY A 118 6.05 -4.40 4.76
N GLN A 119 6.01 -5.72 4.69
CA GLN A 119 6.96 -6.56 3.95
C GLN A 119 6.20 -7.56 3.07
N PRO A 120 5.86 -7.19 1.83
CA PRO A 120 5.22 -8.11 0.89
C PRO A 120 6.17 -9.22 0.44
N GLY A 121 5.60 -10.38 0.07
CA GLY A 121 6.32 -11.44 -0.59
C GLY A 121 6.61 -11.15 -2.06
N ALA A 122 5.74 -10.35 -2.69
CA ALA A 122 5.88 -9.86 -4.06
C ALA A 122 5.11 -8.56 -4.24
N GLU A 123 5.53 -7.75 -5.20
CA GLU A 123 4.84 -6.53 -5.62
C GLU A 123 4.92 -6.31 -7.13
N VAL A 124 3.95 -5.59 -7.66
CA VAL A 124 3.88 -5.13 -9.05
C VAL A 124 3.39 -3.69 -9.06
N LYS A 125 4.02 -2.84 -9.86
CA LYS A 125 3.66 -1.43 -9.99
C LYS A 125 3.07 -1.12 -11.36
N ARG A 126 2.13 -0.18 -11.39
CA ARG A 126 1.49 0.37 -12.59
C ARG A 126 1.36 1.89 -12.43
N SER A 127 1.27 2.58 -13.54
CA SER A 127 0.73 3.94 -13.54
C SER A 127 -0.41 4.04 -14.54
N TRP A 128 -1.33 4.94 -14.26
CA TRP A 128 -2.39 5.34 -15.16
C TRP A 128 -2.41 6.85 -15.25
N GLU A 129 -2.57 7.37 -16.47
CA GLU A 129 -2.77 8.77 -16.75
C GLU A 129 -4.01 8.93 -17.63
N GLY A 130 -4.89 9.85 -17.26
CA GLY A 130 -6.09 10.11 -18.02
C GLY A 130 -6.56 11.54 -17.89
N GLN A 131 -7.39 11.96 -18.86
CA GLN A 131 -7.98 13.27 -18.91
C GLN A 131 -9.49 13.16 -18.66
N THR A 132 -10.01 14.09 -17.88
CA THR A 132 -11.43 14.28 -17.69
C THR A 132 -11.77 15.72 -18.03
N ASP A 133 -12.84 15.92 -18.78
CA ASP A 133 -13.36 17.24 -19.09
C ASP A 133 -14.32 17.65 -17.99
N THR A 134 -14.07 18.78 -17.35
CA THR A 134 -15.01 19.41 -16.41
C THR A 134 -15.55 20.70 -17.01
N LEU A 135 -16.89 20.84 -17.00
CA LEU A 135 -17.52 22.10 -17.36
C LEU A 135 -17.48 23.04 -16.15
N SER A 136 -16.78 24.16 -16.29
CA SER A 136 -16.78 25.25 -15.33
C SER A 136 -17.80 26.30 -15.80
N GLU A 137 -18.98 26.30 -15.19
CA GLU A 137 -20.04 27.25 -15.54
C GLU A 137 -19.61 28.68 -15.24
N GLY A 138 -19.76 29.55 -16.23
CA GLY A 138 -19.55 31.00 -16.09
C GLY A 138 -18.11 31.44 -15.85
N SER A 139 -17.10 30.55 -16.02
CA SER A 139 -15.68 30.85 -15.75
C SER A 139 -14.98 31.58 -16.90
N GLY A 140 -15.59 31.62 -18.08
CA GLY A 140 -15.03 32.24 -19.26
C GLY A 140 -15.25 33.76 -19.34
N PRO A 141 -14.57 34.44 -20.26
CA PRO A 141 -14.88 35.84 -20.59
C PRO A 141 -16.35 35.96 -20.96
N ASP A 142 -17.01 37.01 -20.44
CA ASP A 142 -18.43 37.26 -20.63
C ASP A 142 -19.40 36.23 -20.00
N GLY A 143 -18.94 35.44 -19.00
CA GLY A 143 -19.80 34.46 -18.30
C GLY A 143 -20.13 33.24 -19.11
N GLN A 144 -19.29 32.89 -20.09
CA GLN A 144 -19.43 31.66 -20.88
C GLN A 144 -18.90 30.45 -20.10
N ASP A 145 -19.49 29.28 -20.33
CA ASP A 145 -18.98 28.04 -19.80
C ASP A 145 -17.65 27.69 -20.47
N MET A 146 -16.66 27.30 -19.67
CA MET A 146 -15.38 26.79 -20.17
C MET A 146 -15.24 25.34 -19.85
N THR A 147 -14.73 24.60 -20.81
CA THR A 147 -14.27 23.22 -20.56
C THR A 147 -12.85 23.29 -20.02
N GLU A 148 -12.66 22.83 -18.81
CA GLU A 148 -11.34 22.63 -18.21
C GLU A 148 -10.93 21.17 -18.35
N VAL A 149 -9.77 20.94 -18.93
CA VAL A 149 -9.20 19.59 -19.04
C VAL A 149 -8.43 19.29 -17.76
N GLN A 150 -8.90 18.29 -17.03
CA GLN A 150 -8.26 17.81 -15.82
C GLN A 150 -7.38 16.60 -16.17
N VAL A 151 -6.09 16.69 -15.88
CA VAL A 151 -5.15 15.56 -16.04
C VAL A 151 -4.99 14.89 -14.69
N ASN A 152 -5.43 13.64 -14.61
CA ASN A 152 -5.31 12.80 -13.43
C ASN A 152 -4.23 11.75 -13.64
N MET A 153 -3.44 11.52 -12.62
CA MET A 153 -2.41 10.50 -12.58
C MET A 153 -2.64 9.60 -11.38
N ILE A 154 -2.56 8.29 -11.58
CA ILE A 154 -2.61 7.30 -10.50
C ILE A 154 -1.36 6.44 -10.57
N ARG A 155 -0.65 6.33 -9.45
CA ARG A 155 0.36 5.29 -9.25
C ARG A 155 -0.27 4.17 -8.44
N LEU A 156 -0.12 2.96 -8.92
CA LEU A 156 -0.65 1.74 -8.31
C LEU A 156 0.50 0.84 -7.88
N ASN A 157 0.46 0.38 -6.64
CA ASN A 157 1.25 -0.73 -6.14
C ASN A 157 0.31 -1.87 -5.74
N LEU A 158 0.51 -3.03 -6.33
CA LEU A 158 -0.19 -4.26 -5.99
C LEU A 158 0.78 -5.18 -5.27
N ALA A 159 0.53 -5.47 -4.00
CA ALA A 159 1.42 -6.24 -3.15
C ALA A 159 0.71 -7.45 -2.54
N SER A 160 1.41 -8.57 -2.42
CA SER A 160 0.89 -9.81 -1.84
C SER A 160 1.66 -10.20 -0.60
N TYR A 161 0.94 -10.67 0.42
CA TYR A 161 1.45 -10.95 1.75
C TYR A 161 1.03 -12.33 2.22
N ALA A 162 1.91 -12.98 2.96
CA ALA A 162 1.59 -14.20 3.68
C ALA A 162 1.11 -13.88 5.12
N GLY A 163 0.41 -14.83 5.73
CA GLY A 163 0.21 -14.86 7.18
C GLY A 163 -0.52 -13.67 7.80
N GLY A 164 -1.48 -13.04 7.09
CA GLY A 164 -2.22 -11.87 7.61
C GLY A 164 -1.50 -10.54 7.44
N GLY A 165 -0.35 -10.51 6.74
CA GLY A 165 0.44 -9.30 6.54
C GLY A 165 -0.29 -8.16 5.82
N ALA A 166 -1.21 -8.47 4.90
CA ALA A 166 -2.04 -7.46 4.22
C ALA A 166 -3.02 -6.76 5.18
N GLU A 167 -3.62 -7.52 6.10
CA GLU A 167 -4.52 -6.97 7.13
C GLU A 167 -3.75 -6.09 8.12
N GLN A 168 -2.59 -6.54 8.57
CA GLN A 168 -1.71 -5.77 9.44
C GLN A 168 -1.28 -4.47 8.74
N ALA A 169 -0.83 -4.53 7.49
CA ALA A 169 -0.38 -3.38 6.71
C ALA A 169 -1.51 -2.33 6.54
N LEU A 170 -2.73 -2.77 6.27
CA LEU A 170 -3.89 -1.88 6.17
C LEU A 170 -4.25 -1.27 7.52
N THR A 171 -4.18 -2.04 8.61
CA THR A 171 -4.46 -1.57 9.97
C THR A 171 -3.43 -0.52 10.42
N GLU A 172 -2.15 -0.75 10.12
CA GLU A 172 -1.07 0.22 10.40
C GLU A 172 -1.29 1.54 9.66
N LEU A 173 -1.68 1.48 8.37
CA LEU A 173 -2.01 2.70 7.63
C LEU A 173 -3.24 3.41 8.21
N LYS A 174 -4.30 2.68 8.54
CA LYS A 174 -5.50 3.28 9.16
C LYS A 174 -5.15 4.01 10.44
N THR A 175 -4.36 3.41 11.30
CA THR A 175 -3.87 4.05 12.53
C THR A 175 -3.01 5.27 12.22
N ALA A 176 -2.15 5.18 11.20
CA ALA A 176 -1.28 6.29 10.80
C ALA A 176 -2.08 7.48 10.24
N THR A 177 -3.16 7.26 9.46
CA THR A 177 -4.00 8.36 8.98
C THR A 177 -4.66 9.14 10.11
N GLU A 178 -5.04 8.46 11.19
CA GLU A 178 -5.62 9.11 12.38
C GLU A 178 -4.55 9.83 13.22
N THR A 179 -3.41 9.17 13.45
CA THR A 179 -2.32 9.70 14.28
C THR A 179 -1.65 10.91 13.64
N CYS A 180 -1.53 10.92 12.31
CA CYS A 180 -0.83 11.95 11.55
C CYS A 180 -1.75 13.02 10.96
N ALA A 181 -2.98 13.15 11.46
CA ALA A 181 -3.95 14.14 10.99
C ALA A 181 -3.40 15.58 11.01
N GLY A 182 -2.53 15.90 11.97
CA GLY A 182 -1.87 17.22 12.12
C GLY A 182 -0.67 17.47 11.20
N GLY A 183 -0.36 16.53 10.31
CA GLY A 183 0.76 16.64 9.38
C GLY A 183 2.10 16.16 9.93
N PHE A 184 3.08 16.04 9.05
CA PHE A 184 4.45 15.58 9.33
C PHE A 184 5.38 15.96 8.17
N THR A 185 6.69 15.68 8.32
CA THR A 185 7.64 15.83 7.22
C THR A 185 8.08 14.45 6.72
N ALA A 186 7.91 14.18 5.44
CA ALA A 186 8.47 13.02 4.76
C ALA A 186 9.71 13.41 3.96
N THR A 187 10.57 12.41 3.72
CA THR A 187 11.61 12.46 2.70
C THR A 187 11.35 11.30 1.75
N VAL A 188 11.19 11.61 0.48
CA VAL A 188 10.94 10.64 -0.59
C VAL A 188 12.01 10.84 -1.65
N ASP A 189 12.82 9.84 -1.91
CA ASP A 189 13.98 9.87 -2.82
C ASP A 189 14.92 11.07 -2.62
N GLY A 190 15.15 11.43 -1.36
CA GLY A 190 16.00 12.55 -0.97
C GLY A 190 15.30 13.92 -0.93
N GLU A 191 14.10 14.03 -1.50
CA GLU A 191 13.31 15.25 -1.52
C GLU A 191 12.41 15.35 -0.27
N LYS A 192 12.46 16.50 0.40
CA LYS A 192 11.59 16.76 1.56
C LYS A 192 10.21 17.19 1.10
N MET A 193 9.20 16.51 1.62
CA MET A 193 7.80 16.81 1.41
C MET A 193 7.15 17.08 2.77
N ARG A 194 6.55 18.25 2.93
CA ARG A 194 5.78 18.58 4.12
C ARG A 194 4.31 18.24 3.90
N VAL A 195 3.83 17.27 4.64
CA VAL A 195 2.40 16.99 4.78
C VAL A 195 1.84 17.97 5.80
N ALA A 196 0.90 18.81 5.38
CA ALA A 196 0.24 19.78 6.24
C ALA A 196 -0.90 19.16 7.05
N GLU A 197 -1.63 18.24 6.43
CA GLU A 197 -2.78 17.56 7.02
C GLU A 197 -3.05 16.21 6.37
N VAL A 198 -3.70 15.31 7.11
CA VAL A 198 -4.22 14.02 6.63
C VAL A 198 -5.69 13.93 7.02
N THR A 199 -6.58 13.83 6.05
CA THR A 199 -8.02 13.72 6.28
C THR A 199 -8.55 12.40 5.74
N THR A 200 -9.03 11.54 6.63
CA THR A 200 -9.63 10.25 6.24
C THR A 200 -10.94 10.50 5.49
N THR A 201 -11.14 9.77 4.40
CA THR A 201 -12.34 9.79 3.57
C THR A 201 -12.98 8.42 3.50
N ALA A 202 -14.16 8.32 2.87
CA ALA A 202 -14.83 7.03 2.69
C ALA A 202 -13.96 6.10 1.83
N ALA A 203 -13.72 4.89 2.35
CA ALA A 203 -13.03 3.85 1.58
C ALA A 203 -13.92 3.34 0.45
N PRO A 204 -13.34 2.90 -0.70
CA PRO A 204 -14.11 2.28 -1.77
C PRO A 204 -14.67 0.93 -1.33
N GLU A 205 -15.74 0.52 -2.02
CA GLU A 205 -16.33 -0.82 -1.87
C GLU A 205 -15.58 -1.86 -2.73
N GLY A 206 -15.96 -3.12 -2.60
CA GLY A 206 -15.47 -4.22 -3.48
C GLY A 206 -14.29 -5.02 -2.93
N GLY A 207 -13.61 -4.56 -1.86
CA GLY A 207 -12.62 -5.33 -1.11
C GLY A 207 -13.18 -5.92 0.18
N ASP A 208 -12.33 -6.63 0.94
CA ASP A 208 -12.67 -7.09 2.30
C ASP A 208 -12.56 -5.92 3.30
N ALA A 209 -11.66 -4.99 3.03
CA ALA A 209 -11.46 -3.77 3.81
C ALA A 209 -10.70 -2.72 2.98
N GLY A 210 -10.86 -1.44 3.33
CA GLY A 210 -10.16 -0.35 2.66
C GLY A 210 -9.92 0.85 3.57
N VAL A 211 -9.03 1.72 3.10
CA VAL A 211 -8.74 3.05 3.68
C VAL A 211 -8.61 4.04 2.53
N ALA A 212 -9.17 5.22 2.69
CA ALA A 212 -8.92 6.34 1.81
C ALA A 212 -8.67 7.62 2.61
N ALA A 213 -7.80 8.47 2.10
CA ALA A 213 -7.50 9.75 2.72
C ALA A 213 -7.07 10.80 1.69
N THR A 214 -7.34 12.05 1.99
CA THR A 214 -6.76 13.21 1.32
C THR A 214 -5.54 13.68 2.13
N ILE A 215 -4.44 13.89 1.45
CA ILE A 215 -3.16 14.29 2.00
C ILE A 215 -2.85 15.69 1.48
N GLY A 216 -2.88 16.68 2.34
CA GLY A 216 -2.54 18.05 2.00
C GLY A 216 -1.04 18.27 1.99
N ILE A 217 -0.45 18.51 0.81
CA ILE A 217 0.98 18.79 0.64
C ILE A 217 1.23 20.30 0.68
N ASP A 218 2.08 20.74 1.60
CA ASP A 218 2.50 22.14 1.67
C ASP A 218 3.48 22.45 0.52
N ILE A 219 3.00 23.23 -0.42
CA ILE A 219 3.78 23.69 -1.59
C ILE A 219 4.17 25.17 -1.48
N GLY A 220 4.07 25.75 -0.26
CA GLY A 220 4.39 27.17 -0.02
C GLY A 220 3.31 28.15 -0.51
N LYS A 221 2.07 27.68 -0.68
CA LYS A 221 0.88 28.49 -1.01
C LYS A 221 -0.06 28.54 0.18
N GLU A 222 -1.11 29.39 0.10
CA GLU A 222 -2.11 29.54 1.17
C GLU A 222 -2.85 28.22 1.46
N ALA A 223 -3.19 27.45 0.40
CA ALA A 223 -3.81 26.13 0.54
C ALA A 223 -2.83 25.02 0.19
N PRO A 224 -2.81 23.91 0.94
CA PRO A 224 -2.08 22.73 0.58
C PRO A 224 -2.57 22.13 -0.75
N SER A 225 -1.67 21.53 -1.51
CA SER A 225 -2.02 20.76 -2.71
C SER A 225 -2.53 19.36 -2.31
N PRO A 226 -3.74 18.97 -2.72
CA PRO A 226 -4.26 17.66 -2.36
C PRO A 226 -3.60 16.55 -3.17
N MET A 227 -3.23 15.47 -2.49
CA MET A 227 -3.01 14.14 -3.04
C MET A 227 -4.02 13.19 -2.41
N LYS A 228 -4.46 12.18 -3.11
CA LYS A 228 -5.42 11.21 -2.57
C LYS A 228 -4.83 9.81 -2.57
N ILE A 229 -4.96 9.13 -1.45
CA ILE A 229 -4.56 7.73 -1.31
C ILE A 229 -5.80 6.87 -1.12
N VAL A 230 -5.78 5.71 -1.78
CA VAL A 230 -6.81 4.67 -1.65
C VAL A 230 -6.10 3.35 -1.50
N LEU A 231 -6.44 2.57 -0.48
CA LEU A 231 -5.95 1.22 -0.30
C LEU A 231 -7.12 0.26 -0.15
N VAL A 232 -7.07 -0.85 -0.88
CA VAL A 232 -8.09 -1.89 -0.85
C VAL A 232 -7.41 -3.23 -0.63
N ARG A 233 -7.87 -3.97 0.39
CA ARG A 233 -7.43 -5.33 0.69
C ARG A 233 -8.44 -6.35 0.18
N LYS A 234 -7.94 -7.39 -0.44
CA LYS A 234 -8.69 -8.61 -0.74
C LYS A 234 -7.83 -9.83 -0.43
N GLY A 235 -8.25 -10.64 0.53
CA GLY A 235 -7.43 -11.76 1.02
C GLY A 235 -6.05 -11.30 1.50
N GLY A 236 -5.01 -11.91 0.95
CA GLY A 236 -3.61 -11.57 1.20
C GLY A 236 -3.04 -10.48 0.29
N THR A 237 -3.87 -9.84 -0.56
CA THR A 237 -3.41 -8.82 -1.52
C THR A 237 -3.89 -7.43 -1.11
N LEU A 238 -3.02 -6.44 -1.28
CA LEU A 238 -3.28 -5.04 -1.02
C LEU A 238 -2.99 -4.23 -2.29
N ALA A 239 -3.99 -3.52 -2.79
CA ALA A 239 -3.85 -2.55 -3.87
C ALA A 239 -3.77 -1.14 -3.27
N THR A 240 -2.68 -0.45 -3.53
CA THR A 240 -2.42 0.93 -3.08
C THR A 240 -2.45 1.85 -4.27
N PHE A 241 -3.29 2.87 -4.23
CA PHE A 241 -3.40 3.91 -5.25
C PHE A 241 -2.97 5.24 -4.65
N SER A 242 -2.09 5.94 -5.32
CA SER A 242 -1.73 7.33 -5.05
C SER A 242 -2.17 8.17 -6.24
N ALA A 243 -3.16 9.02 -6.04
CA ALA A 243 -3.76 9.83 -7.09
C ALA A 243 -3.35 11.30 -6.94
N THR A 244 -3.03 11.92 -8.06
CA THR A 244 -2.74 13.35 -8.20
C THR A 244 -3.50 13.93 -9.38
N ASN A 245 -3.79 15.23 -9.30
CA ASN A 245 -4.40 15.98 -10.39
C ASN A 245 -3.53 17.22 -10.69
N LEU A 246 -3.18 17.41 -11.94
CA LEU A 246 -2.24 18.46 -12.34
C LEU A 246 -2.75 19.87 -12.01
N SER A 247 -4.03 20.15 -12.23
CA SER A 247 -4.63 21.45 -11.88
C SER A 247 -4.64 21.66 -10.37
N SER A 248 -5.01 20.64 -9.60
CA SER A 248 -5.03 20.66 -8.14
C SER A 248 -3.64 20.89 -7.55
N MET A 249 -2.61 20.33 -8.14
CA MET A 249 -1.21 20.57 -7.75
C MET A 249 -0.81 22.04 -7.94
N MET A 250 -1.41 22.74 -8.91
CA MET A 250 -1.10 24.15 -9.17
C MET A 250 -1.93 25.12 -8.37
N ASN A 251 -3.20 24.83 -8.12
CA ASN A 251 -4.15 25.77 -7.53
C ASN A 251 -4.67 25.39 -6.13
N GLY A 252 -4.35 24.16 -5.66
CA GLY A 252 -4.83 23.65 -4.37
C GLY A 252 -6.32 23.24 -4.35
N ALA A 253 -7.00 23.27 -5.51
CA ALA A 253 -8.40 22.84 -5.58
C ALA A 253 -8.51 21.33 -5.34
N ASP A 254 -9.60 20.90 -4.72
CA ASP A 254 -9.88 19.48 -4.56
C ASP A 254 -10.20 18.81 -5.90
N PHE A 255 -10.03 17.49 -5.99
CA PHE A 255 -10.35 16.69 -7.16
C PHE A 255 -10.91 15.33 -6.74
N GLU A 256 -11.59 14.67 -7.66
CA GLU A 256 -12.09 13.31 -7.42
C GLU A 256 -11.12 12.27 -7.97
N VAL A 257 -10.92 11.19 -7.19
CA VAL A 257 -10.14 10.03 -7.66
C VAL A 257 -10.91 9.39 -8.82
N PRO A 258 -10.26 9.06 -9.94
CA PRO A 258 -10.88 8.26 -11.01
C PRO A 258 -11.24 6.85 -10.51
N MET A 259 -12.43 6.73 -9.92
CA MET A 259 -12.85 5.49 -9.26
C MET A 259 -13.05 4.33 -10.23
N ASP A 260 -13.32 4.59 -11.49
CA ASP A 260 -13.40 3.56 -12.54
C ASP A 260 -12.07 2.81 -12.71
N VAL A 261 -10.94 3.46 -12.49
CA VAL A 261 -9.60 2.85 -12.50
C VAL A 261 -9.37 2.00 -11.24
N VAL A 262 -9.78 2.54 -10.08
CA VAL A 262 -9.71 1.81 -8.80
C VAL A 262 -10.58 0.54 -8.86
N ASP A 263 -11.82 0.69 -9.30
CA ASP A 263 -12.79 -0.40 -9.41
C ASP A 263 -12.34 -1.47 -10.41
N ALA A 264 -11.72 -1.05 -11.53
CA ALA A 264 -11.16 -1.98 -12.52
C ALA A 264 -10.06 -2.87 -11.90
N GLN A 265 -9.16 -2.31 -11.08
CA GLN A 265 -8.17 -3.11 -10.39
C GLN A 265 -8.77 -3.95 -9.28
N VAL A 266 -9.69 -3.41 -8.48
CA VAL A 266 -10.32 -4.14 -7.37
C VAL A 266 -11.10 -5.36 -7.87
N ALA A 267 -11.78 -5.25 -9.00
CA ALA A 267 -12.49 -6.35 -9.63
C ALA A 267 -11.57 -7.54 -10.03
N LYS A 268 -10.28 -7.29 -10.22
CA LYS A 268 -9.29 -8.32 -10.56
C LYS A 268 -8.68 -9.02 -9.34
N LEU A 269 -8.92 -8.52 -8.14
CA LEU A 269 -8.40 -9.13 -6.93
C LEU A 269 -9.12 -10.43 -6.51
N GLY A 270 -10.20 -10.77 -7.17
CA GLY A 270 -10.95 -12.02 -6.96
C GLY A 270 -12.15 -11.88 -6.05
#